data_6365d790dcb1bdee674e1bb0e8db4e28
#
_entry.id   6365d790dcb1bdee674e1bb0e8db4e28
#
_cell.length_a   1.000
_cell.length_b   1.000
_cell.length_c   1.000
_cell.angle_alpha   90.00
_cell.angle_beta   90.00
_cell.angle_gamma   90.00
#
_symmetry.space_group_name_H-M   'P 1'
#
loop_
_entity.id
_entity.type
_entity.pdbx_description
1 polymer ?
#
loop_
_entity_poly.entity_id
_entity_poly.type
_entity_poly.pdbx_seq_one_letter_code
_entity_poly.pdbx_strand_id
1 'polypeptide(L)'
;MNFVFPSLNRLTAVAALSAALLGGCASMASAPAMVSNGVLTGPNGMTLYTFDKDAAGSGKSVCNGPCAANWPPLMAADTDKASGDYSIVTRDDGKKQWAMKGKPLYYWVKDTKPGDMTGDGFNKVWQVAKP
;
A
#
# COMPACT_ATOMS: atom_id res chain seq x y z
N MET A 1 -79.28 13.07 -5.01
CA MET A 1 -78.73 12.97 -5.46
C MET A 1 -77.54 12.82 -5.37
N ASN A 2 -76.81 12.55 -5.37
CA ASN A 2 -75.81 12.25 -5.27
C ASN A 2 -74.65 12.32 -5.38
N PHE A 3 -73.90 12.19 -5.19
CA PHE A 3 -72.76 12.23 -5.29
C PHE A 3 -71.71 11.76 -4.91
N VAL A 4 -70.95 11.57 -5.02
CA VAL A 4 -69.98 11.19 -4.91
C VAL A 4 -68.78 11.33 -4.96
N PHE A 5 -68.02 11.18 -4.75
CA PHE A 5 -66.82 11.21 -4.79
C PHE A 5 -65.78 10.63 -4.57
N PRO A 6 -65.07 10.56 -4.67
CA PRO A 6 -64.05 10.12 -4.65
C PRO A 6 -62.93 10.16 -4.38
N SER A 7 -62.24 9.94 -4.36
CA SER A 7 -61.22 9.87 -4.08
C SER A 7 -60.22 9.63 -4.16
N LEU A 8 -59.48 9.62 -4.15
CA LEU A 8 -58.44 9.58 -4.15
C LEU A 8 -57.38 9.20 -3.90
N ASN A 9 -56.77 9.07 -4.04
CA ASN A 9 -55.70 8.81 -4.01
C ASN A 9 -54.56 8.87 -3.77
N ARG A 10 -54.00 8.68 -3.65
CA ARG A 10 -52.90 8.71 -3.44
C ARG A 10 -51.84 8.23 -3.36
N LEU A 11 -51.15 8.18 -3.57
CA LEU A 11 -50.09 7.95 -3.64
C LEU A 11 -48.97 8.00 -3.26
N THR A 12 -48.38 7.79 -3.15
CA THR A 12 -47.37 7.89 -2.76
C THR A 12 -46.29 7.53 -2.81
N ALA A 13 -45.54 7.49 -2.96
CA ALA A 13 -44.54 7.30 -3.01
C ALA A 13 -43.48 7.16 -2.72
N VAL A 14 -42.79 7.07 -2.62
CA VAL A 14 -41.75 7.02 -2.36
C VAL A 14 -40.64 6.74 -2.31
N ALA A 15 -39.97 6.66 -2.28
CA ALA A 15 -38.96 6.55 -2.27
C ALA A 15 -37.89 6.37 -2.07
N ALA A 16 -37.20 6.29 -2.03
CA ALA A 16 -36.19 6.19 -1.89
C ALA A 16 -35.11 6.02 -1.76
N LEU A 17 -34.44 5.93 -1.74
CA LEU A 17 -33.42 5.88 -1.62
C LEU A 17 -32.29 5.67 -1.52
N SER A 18 -31.76 5.62 -1.58
CA SER A 18 -30.75 5.56 -1.47
C SER A 18 -29.69 5.36 -1.30
N ALA A 19 -29.11 5.12 -1.31
CA ALA A 19 -28.10 4.96 -1.39
C ALA A 19 -27.05 5.14 -0.92
N ALA A 20 -26.65 5.61 -1.01
CA ALA A 20 -25.70 5.99 -0.46
C ALA A 20 -24.67 5.31 -0.25
N LEU A 21 -24.44 5.00 0.17
CA LEU A 21 -23.53 4.34 0.50
C LEU A 21 -22.40 4.45 0.05
N LEU A 22 -22.10 4.50 -0.58
CA LEU A 22 -21.01 4.58 -1.06
C LEU A 22 -20.04 5.13 -0.36
N GLY A 23 -20.07 5.81 0.06
CA GLY A 23 -19.08 6.40 0.65
C GLY A 23 -18.12 5.70 1.36
N GLY A 24 -18.39 4.85 2.01
CA GLY A 24 -17.45 4.24 2.87
C GLY A 24 -16.15 3.88 2.22
N CYS A 25 -16.19 3.63 0.99
CA CYS A 25 -15.01 3.17 0.42
C CYS A 25 -13.90 4.10 0.45
N ALA A 26 -14.21 5.33 0.47
CA ALA A 26 -13.17 6.32 0.38
C ALA A 26 -12.17 6.22 1.49
N SER A 27 -12.55 5.68 2.60
CA SER A 27 -11.65 5.67 3.73
C SER A 27 -10.63 4.55 3.66
N MET A 28 -10.72 3.69 2.68
CA MET A 28 -9.77 2.59 2.63
C MET A 28 -8.46 3.07 2.04
N ALA A 29 -7.42 3.03 2.83
CA ALA A 29 -6.11 3.35 2.34
C ALA A 29 -5.66 2.25 1.39
N SER A 30 -5.00 2.62 0.32
CA SER A 30 -4.40 1.65 -0.57
C SER A 30 -3.24 0.99 0.13
N ALA A 31 -3.02 -0.28 -0.13
CA ALA A 31 -1.81 -0.92 0.35
C ALA A 31 -0.61 -0.27 -0.35
N PRO A 32 0.50 -0.10 0.35
CA PRO A 32 1.68 0.52 -0.23
C PRO A 32 2.38 -0.36 -1.26
N ALA A 33 2.04 -1.63 -1.30
CA ALA A 33 2.63 -2.57 -2.24
C ALA A 33 1.57 -3.52 -2.74
N MET A 34 1.86 -4.19 -3.83
CA MET A 34 0.96 -5.16 -4.42
C MET A 34 1.70 -6.47 -4.61
N VAL A 35 0.96 -7.55 -4.80
CA VAL A 35 1.55 -8.85 -5.09
C VAL A 35 1.42 -9.09 -6.59
N SER A 36 2.53 -9.42 -7.22
CA SER A 36 2.55 -9.74 -8.63
C SER A 36 3.47 -10.94 -8.83
N ASN A 37 2.93 -12.02 -9.35
CA ASN A 37 3.71 -13.26 -9.56
C ASN A 37 4.41 -13.75 -8.29
N GLY A 38 3.74 -13.59 -7.14
CA GLY A 38 4.27 -14.09 -5.88
C GLY A 38 5.28 -13.20 -5.19
N VAL A 39 5.56 -12.02 -5.74
CA VAL A 39 6.50 -11.09 -5.12
C VAL A 39 5.81 -9.74 -4.89
N LEU A 40 6.35 -8.97 -3.96
CA LEU A 40 5.83 -7.63 -3.71
C LEU A 40 6.39 -6.66 -4.74
N THR A 41 5.51 -5.76 -5.19
CA THR A 41 5.88 -4.67 -6.10
C THR A 41 5.37 -3.38 -5.52
N GLY A 42 6.05 -2.29 -5.82
CA GLY A 42 5.61 -0.97 -5.41
C GLY A 42 4.51 -0.44 -6.30
N PRO A 43 4.00 0.75 -5.98
CA PRO A 43 2.93 1.38 -6.77
C PRO A 43 3.32 1.58 -8.24
N ASN A 44 4.61 1.63 -8.52
CA ASN A 44 5.10 1.79 -9.88
C ASN A 44 5.27 0.45 -10.61
N GLY A 45 4.90 -0.66 -9.96
CA GLY A 45 5.03 -1.98 -10.56
C GLY A 45 6.42 -2.60 -10.45
N MET A 46 7.37 -1.88 -9.88
CA MET A 46 8.73 -2.39 -9.78
C MET A 46 8.88 -3.32 -8.58
N THR A 47 9.73 -4.32 -8.71
CA THR A 47 9.98 -5.31 -7.65
C THR A 47 10.54 -4.67 -6.40
N LEU A 48 10.06 -5.13 -5.26
CA LEU A 48 10.56 -4.71 -3.95
C LEU A 48 11.48 -5.78 -3.36
N TYR A 49 12.40 -5.31 -2.53
CA TYR A 49 13.44 -6.15 -1.92
C TYR A 49 13.53 -5.90 -0.44
N THR A 50 14.06 -6.88 0.27
CA THR A 50 14.43 -6.72 1.67
C THR A 50 15.92 -6.92 1.83
N PHE A 51 16.47 -6.32 2.88
CA PHE A 51 17.89 -6.35 3.18
C PHE A 51 18.10 -7.21 4.45
N ASP A 52 18.90 -8.25 4.33
CA ASP A 52 19.08 -9.18 5.44
C ASP A 52 19.71 -8.53 6.67
N LYS A 53 20.43 -7.44 6.49
CA LYS A 53 21.05 -6.75 7.62
C LYS A 53 20.09 -5.85 8.37
N ASP A 54 18.90 -5.61 7.83
CA ASP A 54 17.87 -4.92 8.57
C ASP A 54 17.19 -5.93 9.49
N ALA A 55 17.27 -5.72 10.78
CA ALA A 55 16.60 -6.61 11.72
C ALA A 55 15.09 -6.41 11.64
N ALA A 56 14.35 -7.49 11.44
CA ALA A 56 12.89 -7.41 11.35
C ALA A 56 12.34 -6.86 12.66
N GLY A 57 11.44 -5.87 12.54
CA GLY A 57 10.80 -5.30 13.71
C GLY A 57 11.65 -4.30 14.48
N SER A 58 12.84 -3.97 14.00
CA SER A 58 13.70 -3.02 14.70
C SER A 58 13.21 -1.58 14.57
N GLY A 59 12.36 -1.30 13.60
CA GLY A 59 11.91 0.05 13.32
C GLY A 59 12.95 0.91 12.61
N LYS A 60 14.01 0.32 12.13
CA LYS A 60 15.12 1.03 11.52
C LYS A 60 15.59 0.37 10.24
N SER A 61 16.20 1.16 9.38
CA SER A 61 16.92 0.69 8.20
C SER A 61 18.39 0.98 8.40
N VAL A 62 19.24 0.02 8.04
CA VAL A 62 20.69 0.23 8.10
C VAL A 62 21.28 0.50 6.72
N CYS A 63 20.43 0.61 5.71
CA CYS A 63 20.84 0.94 4.35
C CYS A 63 20.72 2.44 4.14
N ASN A 64 21.82 3.15 4.32
CA ASN A 64 21.88 4.61 4.24
C ASN A 64 22.95 5.04 3.27
N GLY A 65 22.94 6.31 2.90
CA GLY A 65 23.98 6.87 2.02
C GLY A 65 24.10 6.14 0.70
N PRO A 66 25.28 5.69 0.31
CA PRO A 66 25.47 5.00 -0.97
C PRO A 66 24.61 3.74 -1.10
N CYS A 67 24.34 3.05 0.00
CA CYS A 67 23.45 1.90 -0.03
C CYS A 67 22.06 2.30 -0.50
N ALA A 68 21.53 3.36 0.07
CA ALA A 68 20.19 3.83 -0.28
C ALA A 68 20.15 4.42 -1.69
N ALA A 69 21.27 4.87 -2.20
CA ALA A 69 21.34 5.36 -3.58
C ALA A 69 21.16 4.20 -4.57
N ASN A 70 21.70 3.04 -4.24
CA ASN A 70 21.54 1.85 -5.07
C ASN A 70 20.26 1.08 -4.78
N TRP A 71 19.80 1.15 -3.56
CA TRP A 71 18.59 0.48 -3.09
C TRP A 71 17.63 1.51 -2.53
N PRO A 72 16.94 2.25 -3.41
CA PRO A 72 16.03 3.30 -2.94
C PRO A 72 14.93 2.74 -2.07
N PRO A 73 14.69 3.33 -0.91
CA PRO A 73 13.60 2.87 -0.04
C PRO A 73 12.23 3.10 -0.65
N LEU A 74 11.29 2.23 -0.32
CA LEU A 74 9.88 2.51 -0.61
C LEU A 74 9.40 3.52 0.42
N MET A 75 9.32 4.78 0.01
CA MET A 75 9.04 5.87 0.94
C MET A 75 7.58 5.92 1.34
N ALA A 76 7.34 6.30 2.57
CA ALA A 76 6.01 6.56 3.10
C ALA A 76 5.88 8.06 3.33
N ALA A 77 4.65 8.57 3.20
CA ALA A 77 4.36 9.96 3.51
C ALA A 77 4.21 10.10 5.02
N ASP A 78 4.39 11.33 5.51
CA ASP A 78 4.23 11.59 6.94
C ASP A 78 2.82 11.28 7.44
N THR A 79 1.83 11.31 6.55
CA THR A 79 0.45 11.02 6.89
C THR A 79 0.08 9.56 6.76
N ASP A 80 0.98 8.74 6.21
CA ASP A 80 0.71 7.31 6.07
C ASP A 80 0.72 6.63 7.42
N LYS A 81 -0.07 5.57 7.54
CA LYS A 81 -0.19 4.83 8.79
C LYS A 81 -0.02 3.35 8.55
N ALA A 82 0.53 2.67 9.54
CA ALA A 82 0.67 1.22 9.51
C ALA A 82 -0.70 0.56 9.36
N SER A 83 -0.75 -0.54 8.63
CA SER A 83 -1.97 -1.28 8.41
C SER A 83 -1.64 -2.74 8.08
N GLY A 84 -2.23 -3.66 8.80
CA GLY A 84 -2.00 -5.08 8.59
C GLY A 84 -0.53 -5.44 8.77
N ASP A 85 0.05 -6.09 7.78
CA ASP A 85 1.46 -6.48 7.83
C ASP A 85 2.40 -5.35 7.47
N TYR A 86 1.86 -4.20 7.05
CA TYR A 86 2.67 -3.05 6.67
C TYR A 86 2.87 -2.12 7.85
N SER A 87 4.10 -1.75 8.08
CA SER A 87 4.45 -0.80 9.12
C SER A 87 5.38 0.26 8.54
N ILE A 88 5.70 1.26 9.34
CA ILE A 88 6.51 2.37 8.90
C ILE A 88 7.73 2.46 9.80
N VAL A 89 8.89 2.53 9.18
CA VAL A 89 10.13 2.74 9.92
C VAL A 89 10.60 4.16 9.67
N THR A 90 11.25 4.74 10.67
CA THR A 90 11.86 6.06 10.56
C THR A 90 13.32 5.86 10.26
N ARG A 91 13.76 6.39 9.13
CA ARG A 91 15.14 6.30 8.70
C ARG A 91 16.02 7.28 9.47
N ASP A 92 17.33 7.10 9.39
CA ASP A 92 18.27 7.97 10.10
C ASP A 92 18.15 9.44 9.69
N ASP A 93 17.70 9.72 8.47
CA ASP A 93 17.48 11.09 8.01
C ASP A 93 16.12 11.64 8.41
N GLY A 94 15.34 10.90 9.17
CA GLY A 94 14.01 11.33 9.61
C GLY A 94 12.90 11.00 8.63
N LYS A 95 13.21 10.53 7.44
CA LYS A 95 12.19 10.17 6.46
C LYS A 95 11.61 8.81 6.79
N LYS A 96 10.42 8.55 6.26
CA LYS A 96 9.69 7.32 6.57
C LYS A 96 9.71 6.36 5.40
N GLN A 97 9.81 5.09 5.74
CA GLN A 97 9.89 4.01 4.77
C GLN A 97 8.92 2.91 5.14
N TRP A 98 8.28 2.32 4.15
CA TRP A 98 7.40 1.18 4.37
C TRP A 98 8.20 -0.08 4.67
N ALA A 99 7.62 -0.89 5.53
CA ALA A 99 8.14 -2.22 5.88
C ALA A 99 7.03 -3.24 5.79
N MET A 100 7.39 -4.46 5.45
CA MET A 100 6.47 -5.60 5.41
C MET A 100 6.91 -6.61 6.47
N LYS A 101 6.02 -6.92 7.40
CA LYS A 101 6.31 -7.82 8.51
C LYS A 101 7.60 -7.42 9.23
N GLY A 102 7.77 -6.12 9.38
CA GLY A 102 8.91 -5.55 10.08
C GLY A 102 10.17 -5.40 9.26
N LYS A 103 10.17 -5.80 8.00
CA LYS A 103 11.34 -5.67 7.14
C LYS A 103 11.18 -4.48 6.20
N PRO A 104 12.07 -3.49 6.26
CA PRO A 104 12.02 -2.35 5.35
C PRO A 104 12.09 -2.78 3.89
N LEU A 105 11.36 -2.08 3.05
CA LEU A 105 11.23 -2.41 1.63
C LEU A 105 12.01 -1.42 0.77
N TYR A 106 12.65 -1.95 -0.27
CA TYR A 106 13.52 -1.18 -1.16
C TYR A 106 13.28 -1.54 -2.61
N TYR A 107 13.65 -0.61 -3.49
CA TYR A 107 13.81 -0.89 -4.92
C TYR A 107 15.27 -1.18 -5.23
N TRP A 108 15.53 -1.67 -6.43
CA TRP A 108 16.88 -1.85 -6.95
C TRP A 108 17.06 -1.00 -8.21
N VAL A 109 18.06 -0.13 -8.22
CA VAL A 109 18.23 0.82 -9.33
C VAL A 109 18.51 0.15 -10.67
N LYS A 110 19.00 -1.07 -10.66
CA LYS A 110 19.31 -1.77 -11.90
C LYS A 110 18.10 -2.43 -12.54
N ASP A 111 17.00 -2.53 -11.82
CA ASP A 111 15.76 -2.99 -12.42
C ASP A 111 15.22 -1.88 -13.30
N THR A 112 14.93 -2.16 -14.56
CA THR A 112 14.54 -1.15 -15.52
C THR A 112 13.09 -1.22 -15.92
N LYS A 113 12.40 -2.32 -15.63
CA LYS A 113 10.99 -2.48 -15.98
C LYS A 113 10.30 -3.40 -15.00
N PRO A 114 8.96 -3.31 -14.91
CA PRO A 114 8.21 -4.24 -14.07
C PRO A 114 8.52 -5.69 -14.43
N GLY A 115 8.69 -6.49 -13.40
CA GLY A 115 9.05 -7.89 -13.58
C GLY A 115 10.54 -8.17 -13.45
N ASP A 116 11.38 -7.15 -13.55
CA ASP A 116 12.80 -7.35 -13.32
C ASP A 116 13.06 -7.73 -11.87
N MET A 117 13.97 -8.66 -11.65
CA MET A 117 14.37 -9.09 -10.31
C MET A 117 15.87 -9.29 -10.28
N THR A 118 16.61 -8.35 -10.87
CA THR A 118 18.05 -8.49 -11.02
C THR A 118 18.81 -8.33 -9.71
N GLY A 119 18.14 -7.87 -8.66
CA GLY A 119 18.75 -7.71 -7.35
C GLY A 119 18.58 -8.90 -6.42
N ASP A 120 17.82 -9.91 -6.84
CA ASP A 120 17.56 -11.05 -5.96
C ASP A 120 18.85 -11.82 -5.70
N GLY A 121 19.19 -12.01 -4.44
CA GLY A 121 20.41 -12.69 -4.06
C GLY A 121 21.66 -11.83 -4.14
N PHE A 122 21.52 -10.56 -4.43
CA PHE A 122 22.67 -9.67 -4.58
C PHE A 122 23.50 -9.65 -3.29
N ASN A 123 24.78 -9.94 -3.44
CA ASN A 123 25.72 -10.04 -2.31
C ASN A 123 25.26 -10.97 -1.20
N LYS A 124 24.28 -11.83 -1.49
CA LYS A 124 23.70 -12.78 -0.54
C LYS A 124 23.02 -12.10 0.66
N VAL A 125 22.75 -10.81 0.56
CA VAL A 125 22.07 -10.06 1.62
C VAL A 125 20.82 -9.33 1.14
N TRP A 126 20.54 -9.37 -0.15
CA TRP A 126 19.34 -8.75 -0.72
C TRP A 126 18.47 -9.83 -1.32
N GLN A 127 17.17 -9.74 -1.07
CA GLN A 127 16.23 -10.74 -1.56
C GLN A 127 14.94 -10.07 -2.00
N VAL A 128 14.29 -10.66 -3.00
CA VAL A 128 12.98 -10.19 -3.41
C VAL A 128 12.03 -10.30 -2.23
N ALA A 129 11.26 -9.24 -1.99
CA ALA A 129 10.29 -9.23 -0.91
C ALA A 129 9.08 -10.07 -1.31
N LYS A 130 8.59 -10.86 -0.38
CA LYS A 130 7.42 -11.71 -0.59
C LYS A 130 6.36 -11.39 0.45
N PRO A 131 5.07 -11.61 0.09
CA PRO A 131 3.99 -11.39 1.04
C PRO A 131 4.01 -12.32 2.23
#